data_bcaa7fa133788305ee93aa86ec4e5254
#
_entry.id   bcaa7fa133788305ee93aa86ec4e5254
#
_cell.length_a   1.000
_cell.length_b   1.000
_cell.length_c   1.000
_cell.angle_alpha   90.00
_cell.angle_beta   90.00
_cell.angle_gamma   90.00
#
_symmetry.space_group_name_H-M   'P 1'
#
loop_
_entity.id
_entity.type
_entity.pdbx_description
1 polymer ?
#
loop_
_entity_poly.entity_id
_entity_poly.type
_entity_poly.pdbx_seq_one_letter_code
_entity_poly.pdbx_strand_id
1 'polypeptide(L)'
;MGINLWTSQEFYFNVVIEAPFQFINSNQEMIRVTPETLEGVCSILDILHETVQSAIAYKNGTLELVFQNGCRIIAKPDYMYEAWNITGPAGLLFVCKPSGEVESWSSNI
;
A
#
# COMPACT_ATOMS: atom_id res chain seq x y z
N MET A 1 -9.44 1.42 1.96
CA MET A 1 -8.64 1.76 3.16
C MET A 1 -7.51 2.69 2.76
N GLY A 2 -7.47 3.86 3.36
CA GLY A 2 -6.42 4.85 3.13
C GLY A 2 -5.34 4.75 4.20
N ILE A 3 -4.08 4.72 3.78
CA ILE A 3 -2.94 4.62 4.69
C ILE A 3 -1.97 5.76 4.36
N ASN A 4 -1.64 6.56 5.37
CA ASN A 4 -0.67 7.64 5.24
C ASN A 4 0.71 7.11 5.57
N LEU A 5 1.65 7.30 4.67
CA LEU A 5 2.99 6.77 4.78
C LEU A 5 4.03 7.89 4.82
N TRP A 6 5.08 7.69 5.60
CA TRP A 6 6.22 8.58 5.68
C TRP A 6 7.49 7.81 5.36
N THR A 7 8.40 8.43 4.62
CA THR A 7 9.73 7.88 4.39
C THR A 7 10.72 8.46 5.39
N SER A 8 11.92 7.88 5.46
CA SER A 8 13.00 8.40 6.29
C SER A 8 13.47 9.81 5.88
N GLN A 9 13.15 10.22 4.64
CA GLN A 9 13.44 11.57 4.14
C GLN A 9 12.27 12.53 4.34
N GLU A 10 11.28 12.12 5.14
CA GLU A 10 10.10 12.91 5.48
C GLU A 10 9.17 13.21 4.30
N PHE A 11 9.22 12.40 3.23
CA PHE A 11 8.23 12.45 2.18
C PHE A 11 6.94 11.77 2.62
N TYR A 12 5.82 12.40 2.29
CA TYR A 12 4.49 11.92 2.62
C TYR A 12 3.83 11.30 1.40
N PHE A 13 3.29 10.10 1.59
CA PHE A 13 2.52 9.38 0.58
C PHE A 13 1.20 8.91 1.16
N ASN A 14 0.17 8.86 0.33
CA ASN A 14 -1.09 8.24 0.69
C ASN A 14 -1.31 7.02 -0.19
N VAL A 15 -1.58 5.88 0.43
CA VAL A 15 -1.90 4.64 -0.26
C VAL A 15 -3.34 4.28 0.05
N VAL A 16 -4.14 4.05 -0.98
CA VAL A 16 -5.52 3.57 -0.84
C VAL A 16 -5.57 2.15 -1.38
N ILE A 17 -6.05 1.21 -0.56
CA ILE A 17 -6.19 -0.20 -0.94
C ILE A 17 -7.67 -0.55 -0.86
N GLU A 18 -8.26 -0.93 -1.99
CA GLU A 18 -9.70 -1.19 -2.13
C GLU A 18 -10.05 -2.68 -2.11
N ALA A 19 -9.07 -3.55 -2.33
CA ALA A 19 -9.25 -5.00 -2.32
C ALA A 19 -8.61 -5.61 -1.07
N PRO A 20 -9.02 -6.81 -0.65
CA PRO A 20 -8.35 -7.51 0.45
C PRO A 20 -6.86 -7.68 0.17
N PHE A 21 -6.04 -7.53 1.20
CA PHE A 21 -4.58 -7.60 1.06
C PHE A 21 -3.98 -8.43 2.20
N GLN A 22 -2.71 -8.76 2.06
CA GLN A 22 -1.96 -9.51 3.07
C GLN A 22 -1.15 -8.54 3.91
N PHE A 23 -1.24 -8.70 5.23
CA PHE A 23 -0.42 -7.98 6.18
C PHE A 23 0.47 -8.99 6.92
N ILE A 24 1.77 -8.77 6.89
CA ILE A 24 2.75 -9.60 7.61
C ILE A 24 3.26 -8.74 8.75
N ASN A 25 2.99 -9.20 10.00
CA ASN A 25 3.38 -8.43 11.18
C ASN A 25 4.86 -8.64 11.52
N SER A 26 5.35 -7.96 12.56
CA SER A 26 6.75 -8.05 12.98
C SER A 26 7.16 -9.46 13.43
N ASN A 27 6.20 -10.30 13.80
CA ASN A 27 6.44 -11.70 14.17
C ASN A 27 6.39 -12.64 12.97
N GLN A 28 6.29 -12.10 11.75
CA GLN A 28 6.21 -12.86 10.49
C GLN A 28 4.91 -13.66 10.36
N GLU A 29 3.88 -13.29 11.08
CA GLU A 29 2.55 -13.88 10.94
C GLU A 29 1.80 -13.16 9.82
N MET A 30 1.17 -13.93 8.91
CA MET A 30 0.40 -13.38 7.79
C MET A 30 -1.07 -13.30 8.16
N ILE A 31 -1.64 -12.12 7.95
CA ILE A 31 -3.05 -11.82 8.25
C ILE A 31 -3.69 -11.28 6.97
N ARG A 32 -4.84 -11.85 6.60
CA ARG A 32 -5.63 -11.29 5.50
C ARG A 32 -6.46 -10.14 6.03
N VAL A 33 -6.31 -8.98 5.41
CA VAL A 33 -7.03 -7.76 5.81
C VAL A 33 -8.07 -7.43 4.76
N THR A 34 -9.31 -7.24 5.22
CA THR A 34 -10.39 -6.71 4.38
C THR A 34 -10.53 -5.22 4.65
N PRO A 35 -10.37 -4.35 3.62
CA PRO A 35 -10.48 -2.92 3.81
C PRO A 35 -11.83 -2.50 4.40
N GLU A 36 -11.83 -1.39 5.14
CA GLU A 36 -13.03 -0.76 5.73
C GLU A 36 -13.74 -1.61 6.77
N THR A 37 -13.14 -2.69 7.25
CA THR A 37 -13.67 -3.45 8.38
C THR A 37 -12.95 -3.05 9.66
N LEU A 38 -13.63 -3.11 10.80
CA LEU A 38 -13.03 -2.82 12.10
C LEU A 38 -11.88 -3.80 12.38
N GLU A 39 -12.07 -5.08 12.07
CA GLU A 39 -11.04 -6.10 12.25
C GLU A 39 -9.81 -5.79 11.38
N GLY A 40 -10.03 -5.36 10.14
CA GLY A 40 -8.94 -4.99 9.24
C GLY A 40 -8.15 -3.82 9.76
N VAL A 41 -8.81 -2.77 10.22
CA VAL A 41 -8.14 -1.59 10.79
C VAL A 41 -7.33 -1.99 12.02
N CYS A 42 -7.89 -2.79 12.92
CA CYS A 42 -7.17 -3.24 14.12
C CYS A 42 -5.93 -4.07 13.77
N SER A 43 -6.00 -4.87 12.71
CA SER A 43 -4.89 -5.73 12.30
C SER A 43 -3.65 -4.94 11.89
N ILE A 44 -3.81 -3.73 11.35
CA ILE A 44 -2.69 -2.93 10.85
C ILE A 44 -2.26 -1.81 11.79
N LEU A 45 -2.72 -1.81 13.04
CA LEU A 45 -2.33 -0.77 14.01
C LEU A 45 -0.82 -0.70 14.22
N ASP A 46 -0.12 -1.81 14.05
CA ASP A 46 1.34 -1.88 14.25
C ASP A 46 2.12 -1.02 13.26
N ILE A 47 1.50 -0.60 12.14
CA ILE A 47 2.19 0.24 11.15
C ILE A 47 1.80 1.71 11.23
N LEU A 48 0.90 2.08 12.15
CA LEU A 48 0.56 3.49 12.36
C LEU A 48 1.81 4.22 12.86
N HIS A 49 2.14 5.32 12.22
CA HIS A 49 3.33 6.13 12.50
C HIS A 49 4.66 5.43 12.19
N GLU A 50 4.61 4.26 11.56
CA GLU A 50 5.84 3.56 11.17
C GLU A 50 6.37 4.10 9.85
N THR A 51 7.69 4.12 9.73
CA THR A 51 8.36 4.62 8.52
C THR A 51 8.45 3.52 7.46
N VAL A 52 8.13 3.87 6.22
CA VAL A 52 8.29 2.97 5.07
C VAL A 52 9.76 2.86 4.71
N GLN A 53 10.25 1.63 4.63
CA GLN A 53 11.61 1.33 4.19
C GLN A 53 11.68 1.15 2.67
N SER A 54 10.71 0.45 2.08
CA SER A 54 10.64 0.30 0.62
C SER A 54 9.19 0.15 0.16
N ALA A 55 8.94 0.57 -1.08
CA ALA A 55 7.65 0.43 -1.74
C ALA A 55 7.93 0.01 -3.18
N ILE A 56 7.43 -1.15 -3.57
CA ILE A 56 7.66 -1.71 -4.90
C ILE A 56 6.33 -2.02 -5.57
N ALA A 57 6.12 -1.44 -6.75
CA ALA A 57 4.99 -1.78 -7.60
C ALA A 57 5.51 -2.71 -8.71
N TYR A 58 5.10 -3.97 -8.66
CA TYR A 58 5.52 -4.96 -9.64
C TYR A 58 4.70 -4.84 -10.93
N LYS A 59 5.26 -5.30 -12.03
CA LYS A 59 4.59 -5.24 -13.34
C LYS A 59 3.28 -6.03 -13.39
N ASN A 60 3.16 -7.06 -12.55
CA ASN A 60 1.92 -7.86 -12.48
C ASN A 60 0.81 -7.17 -11.69
N GLY A 61 1.04 -5.96 -11.19
CA GLY A 61 0.04 -5.21 -10.43
C GLY A 61 0.12 -5.39 -8.92
N THR A 62 1.07 -6.17 -8.41
CA THR A 62 1.26 -6.33 -6.96
C THR A 62 2.00 -5.14 -6.39
N LEU A 63 1.53 -4.64 -5.25
CA LEU A 63 2.21 -3.62 -4.46
C LEU A 63 2.79 -4.27 -3.20
N GLU A 64 4.06 -4.02 -2.92
CA GLU A 64 4.69 -4.45 -1.67
C GLU A 64 5.22 -3.24 -0.92
N LEU A 65 4.78 -3.09 0.34
CA LEU A 65 5.28 -2.07 1.26
C LEU A 65 6.04 -2.77 2.38
N VAL A 66 7.25 -2.33 2.63
CA VAL A 66 8.08 -2.84 3.74
C VAL A 66 8.32 -1.70 4.71
N PHE A 67 8.07 -1.94 6.00
CA PHE A 67 8.22 -0.96 7.07
C PHE A 67 9.48 -1.24 7.89
N GLN A 68 10.00 -0.21 8.54
CA GLN A 68 11.25 -0.33 9.30
C GLN A 68 11.14 -1.32 10.46
N ASN A 69 9.95 -1.50 11.03
CA ASN A 69 9.74 -2.47 12.11
C ASN A 69 9.62 -3.93 11.62
N GLY A 70 9.78 -4.18 10.33
CA GLY A 70 9.69 -5.51 9.75
C GLY A 70 8.30 -5.89 9.25
N CYS A 71 7.28 -5.08 9.50
CA CYS A 71 5.95 -5.33 8.93
C CYS A 71 5.95 -5.14 7.43
N ARG A 72 5.06 -5.86 6.73
CA ARG A 72 4.92 -5.77 5.28
C ARG A 72 3.45 -5.77 4.89
N ILE A 73 3.14 -5.08 3.80
CA ILE A 73 1.84 -5.17 3.14
C ILE A 73 2.06 -5.68 1.73
N ILE A 74 1.26 -6.67 1.30
CA ILE A 74 1.26 -7.18 -0.05
C ILE A 74 -0.16 -7.07 -0.59
N ALA A 75 -0.35 -6.17 -1.56
CA ALA A 75 -1.64 -5.92 -2.20
C ALA A 75 -1.57 -6.40 -3.65
N LYS A 76 -2.32 -7.47 -3.96
CA LYS A 76 -2.36 -8.03 -5.31
C LYS A 76 -3.41 -7.33 -6.17
N PRO A 77 -3.31 -7.39 -7.51
CA PRO A 77 -4.34 -6.84 -8.38
C PRO A 77 -5.67 -7.56 -8.21
N ASP A 78 -6.74 -6.87 -8.52
CA ASP A 78 -8.10 -7.41 -8.52
C ASP A 78 -8.71 -7.18 -9.90
N TYR A 79 -9.47 -8.16 -10.42
CA TYR A 79 -10.07 -8.05 -11.75
C TYR A 79 -11.29 -7.13 -11.78
N MET A 80 -11.91 -6.89 -10.62
CA MET A 80 -13.15 -6.12 -10.51
C MET A 80 -12.93 -4.65 -10.17
N TYR A 81 -11.79 -4.32 -9.53
CA TYR A 81 -11.56 -2.99 -8.97
C TYR A 81 -10.14 -2.51 -9.24
N GLU A 82 -9.95 -1.21 -9.11
CA GLU A 82 -8.62 -0.67 -8.88
C GLU A 82 -8.18 -1.16 -7.50
N ALA A 83 -7.27 -2.13 -7.44
CA ALA A 83 -6.91 -2.76 -6.18
C ALA A 83 -6.23 -1.79 -5.22
N TRP A 84 -5.39 -0.89 -5.75
CA TRP A 84 -4.69 0.11 -4.95
C TRP A 84 -4.28 1.30 -5.80
N ASN A 85 -4.07 2.43 -5.11
CA ASN A 85 -3.42 3.59 -5.72
C ASN A 85 -2.52 4.28 -4.71
N ILE A 86 -1.51 4.99 -5.21
CA ILE A 86 -0.55 5.75 -4.39
C ILE A 86 -0.51 7.17 -4.92
N THR A 87 -0.69 8.14 -4.05
CA THR A 87 -0.47 9.55 -4.34
C THR A 87 0.70 10.06 -3.51
N GLY A 88 1.51 10.93 -4.07
CA GLY A 88 2.69 11.46 -3.42
C GLY A 88 2.99 12.90 -3.81
N PRO A 89 4.19 13.40 -3.46
CA PRO A 89 4.57 14.77 -3.76
C PRO A 89 4.63 15.03 -5.26
N ALA A 90 4.48 16.30 -5.65
CA ALA A 90 4.60 16.76 -7.03
C ALA A 90 3.61 16.09 -8.00
N GLY A 91 2.42 15.74 -7.50
CA GLY A 91 1.37 15.14 -8.32
C GLY A 91 1.63 13.70 -8.73
N LEU A 92 2.55 13.02 -8.06
CA LEU A 92 2.81 11.61 -8.33
C LEU A 92 1.58 10.77 -8.05
N LEU A 93 1.23 9.90 -9.00
CA LEU A 93 0.10 8.98 -8.88
C LEU A 93 0.45 7.65 -9.56
N PHE A 94 0.27 6.56 -8.83
CA PHE A 94 0.30 5.19 -9.37
C PHE A 94 -1.05 4.55 -9.12
N VAL A 95 -1.61 3.90 -10.12
CA VAL A 95 -2.91 3.21 -10.02
C VAL A 95 -2.77 1.80 -10.57
N CYS A 96 -3.24 0.81 -9.80
CA CYS A 96 -3.37 -0.56 -10.28
C CYS A 96 -4.79 -0.74 -10.83
N LYS A 97 -4.90 -0.87 -12.14
CA LYS A 97 -6.18 -1.08 -12.83
C LYS A 97 -6.73 -2.49 -12.60
N PRO A 98 -8.03 -2.72 -12.84
CA PRO A 98 -8.64 -4.03 -12.65
C PRO A 98 -7.93 -5.19 -13.35
N SER A 99 -7.27 -4.95 -14.46
CA SER A 99 -6.52 -6.00 -15.18
C SER A 99 -5.13 -6.27 -14.60
N GLY A 100 -4.73 -5.54 -13.56
CA GLY A 100 -3.37 -5.63 -12.99
C GLY A 100 -2.38 -4.69 -13.66
N GLU A 101 -2.80 -3.95 -14.69
CA GLU A 101 -1.94 -2.96 -15.32
C GLU A 101 -1.73 -1.77 -14.40
N VAL A 102 -0.48 -1.33 -14.27
CA VAL A 102 -0.13 -0.18 -13.44
C VAL A 102 0.09 1.04 -14.33
N GLU A 103 -0.63 2.10 -14.06
CA GLU A 103 -0.42 3.40 -14.70
C GLU A 103 0.20 4.37 -13.70
N SER A 104 1.04 5.25 -14.20
CA SER A 104 1.70 6.26 -13.38
C SER A 104 1.61 7.64 -14.02
N TRP A 105 1.47 8.65 -13.18
CA TRP A 105 1.47 10.05 -13.58
C TRP A 105 2.36 10.85 -12.64
N SER A 106 2.93 11.92 -13.17
CA SER A 106 3.68 12.88 -12.39
C SER A 106 3.47 14.26 -13.01
N SER A 107 3.20 15.25 -12.16
CA SER A 107 3.09 16.65 -12.61
C SER A 107 4.43 17.34 -12.71
N ASN A 108 5.51 16.61 -12.56
CA ASN A 108 6.86 17.14 -12.59
C ASN A 108 7.28 17.41 -14.04
N ILE A 109 6.85 18.53 -14.54
CA ILE A 109 7.13 18.95 -15.90
C ILE A 109 8.15 20.09 -15.86
#